data_9f75ec3f969e4b52e91526aa94cf303e
#
_entry.id   9f75ec3f969e4b52e91526aa94cf303e
#
_cell.length_a   1.000
_cell.length_b   1.000
_cell.length_c   1.000
_cell.angle_alpha   90.00
_cell.angle_beta   90.00
_cell.angle_gamma   90.00
#
_symmetry.space_group_name_H-M   'P 1'
#
loop_
_entity.id
_entity.type
_entity.pdbx_description
1 polymer ?
#
loop_
_entity_poly.entity_id
_entity_poly.type
_entity_poly.pdbx_seq_one_letter_code
_entity_poly.pdbx_strand_id
1 'polypeptide(L)'
;AAVRVSEPFLSVSDKALESAFLSLEKEPHADVALQTINSIAYSGATESEILAGIQGALIEKHSDKPILKSIAGNRAKLAQERARLAKQRKMDAHFGKQMESGAVIYKQLCFACHGNDGKGTPMVGQPGVTLAPPLPKSPRVLGSGGSLVRTILHGLQGPLDGKIYPGQMLPLGANDDEWIAAISTYVRNSFGNKGGPITKEFVTGIRKGSGDRLLPWTEDELEELEPPLIANRKKWKLTASHGSEKLGGCVDGNGKSRYDTGTSQVPGM
;
A
#
# COMPACT_ATOMS: atom_id res chain seq x y z
N ALA A 1 -16.12 45.81 -5.37
CA ALA A 1 -17.10 45.64 -6.47
C ALA A 1 -16.42 44.96 -7.68
N ALA A 2 -15.32 45.51 -8.22
CA ALA A 2 -14.68 45.00 -9.43
C ALA A 2 -14.28 43.49 -9.34
N VAL A 3 -13.74 43.06 -8.22
CA VAL A 3 -13.33 41.64 -7.99
C VAL A 3 -14.50 40.67 -8.12
N ARG A 4 -15.70 41.02 -7.63
CA ARG A 4 -16.90 40.17 -7.73
C ARG A 4 -17.45 40.09 -9.15
N VAL A 5 -17.40 41.19 -9.88
CA VAL A 5 -17.90 41.26 -11.27
C VAL A 5 -17.04 40.34 -12.19
N SER A 6 -15.78 40.14 -11.86
CA SER A 6 -14.87 39.30 -12.66
C SER A 6 -14.98 37.80 -12.38
N GLU A 7 -15.71 37.38 -11.34
CA GLU A 7 -15.82 35.95 -10.96
C GLU A 7 -16.22 34.99 -12.12
N PRO A 8 -17.25 35.34 -12.96
CA PRO A 8 -17.61 34.44 -14.06
C PRO A 8 -16.53 34.27 -15.13
N PHE A 9 -15.63 35.24 -15.25
CA PHE A 9 -14.57 35.22 -16.26
C PHE A 9 -13.29 34.52 -15.80
N LEU A 10 -13.08 34.38 -14.50
CA LEU A 10 -11.90 33.67 -13.95
C LEU A 10 -11.89 32.19 -14.29
N SER A 11 -13.06 31.59 -14.49
CA SER A 11 -13.16 30.14 -14.86
C SER A 11 -12.75 29.87 -16.31
N VAL A 12 -12.60 30.88 -17.15
CA VAL A 12 -12.33 30.78 -18.60
C VAL A 12 -10.84 30.95 -18.92
N SER A 13 -9.94 30.98 -17.93
CA SER A 13 -8.47 31.16 -18.10
C SER A 13 -8.12 32.37 -18.96
N ASP A 14 -8.76 33.54 -18.69
CA ASP A 14 -8.44 34.81 -19.36
C ASP A 14 -7.12 35.36 -18.78
N LYS A 15 -6.04 35.28 -19.57
CA LYS A 15 -4.69 35.73 -19.16
C LYS A 15 -4.62 37.22 -18.84
N ALA A 16 -5.46 38.06 -19.50
CA ALA A 16 -5.49 39.48 -19.21
C ALA A 16 -6.11 39.73 -17.84
N LEU A 17 -7.15 38.99 -17.49
CA LEU A 17 -7.79 39.04 -16.19
C LEU A 17 -6.89 38.50 -15.09
N GLU A 18 -6.22 37.36 -15.31
CA GLU A 18 -5.23 36.82 -14.38
C GLU A 18 -4.09 37.81 -14.12
N SER A 19 -3.60 38.47 -15.16
CA SER A 19 -2.59 39.53 -15.04
C SER A 19 -3.08 40.72 -14.23
N ALA A 20 -4.35 41.11 -14.39
CA ALA A 20 -4.97 42.19 -13.59
C ALA A 20 -5.04 41.80 -12.11
N PHE A 21 -5.31 40.53 -11.80
CA PHE A 21 -5.32 40.02 -10.43
C PHE A 21 -3.94 40.01 -9.76
N LEU A 22 -2.85 39.95 -10.51
CA LEU A 22 -1.49 40.05 -9.97
C LEU A 22 -1.28 41.38 -9.19
N SER A 23 -1.94 42.45 -9.58
CA SER A 23 -1.87 43.72 -8.84
C SER A 23 -2.40 43.62 -7.42
N LEU A 24 -3.29 42.63 -7.16
CA LEU A 24 -3.91 42.41 -5.86
C LEU A 24 -3.04 41.54 -4.91
N GLU A 25 -1.94 40.95 -5.41
CA GLU A 25 -1.06 40.14 -4.58
C GLU A 25 -0.52 40.89 -3.34
N LYS A 26 -0.35 42.22 -3.49
CA LYS A 26 0.17 43.08 -2.42
C LYS A 26 -0.93 43.95 -1.78
N GLU A 27 -2.20 43.57 -1.90
CA GLU A 27 -3.34 44.33 -1.35
C GLU A 27 -3.13 44.61 0.15
N PRO A 28 -3.16 45.87 0.58
CA PRO A 28 -2.93 46.23 1.98
C PRO A 28 -4.14 46.02 2.89
N HIS A 29 -5.36 46.00 2.32
CA HIS A 29 -6.59 45.87 3.10
C HIS A 29 -7.07 44.42 3.20
N ALA A 30 -7.21 43.93 4.43
CA ALA A 30 -7.60 42.55 4.70
C ALA A 30 -8.98 42.18 4.13
N ASP A 31 -9.91 43.12 4.09
CA ASP A 31 -11.27 42.88 3.55
C ASP A 31 -11.25 42.69 2.03
N VAL A 32 -10.41 43.46 1.32
CA VAL A 32 -10.21 43.28 -0.13
C VAL A 32 -9.48 41.98 -0.42
N ALA A 33 -8.45 41.64 0.40
CA ALA A 33 -7.76 40.38 0.31
C ALA A 33 -8.72 39.19 0.51
N LEU A 34 -9.57 39.23 1.53
CA LEU A 34 -10.57 38.22 1.80
C LEU A 34 -11.57 38.07 0.63
N GLN A 35 -12.05 39.20 0.08
CA GLN A 35 -12.94 39.19 -1.09
C GLN A 35 -12.23 38.56 -2.31
N THR A 36 -10.97 38.90 -2.56
CA THR A 36 -10.20 38.36 -3.67
C THR A 36 -10.01 36.83 -3.53
N ILE A 37 -9.65 36.39 -2.33
CA ILE A 37 -9.49 34.93 -2.03
C ILE A 37 -10.82 34.19 -2.28
N ASN A 38 -11.92 34.74 -1.81
CA ASN A 38 -13.24 34.11 -1.98
C ASN A 38 -13.68 34.08 -3.43
N SER A 39 -13.47 35.18 -4.18
CA SER A 39 -13.84 35.24 -5.60
C SER A 39 -13.04 34.27 -6.45
N ILE A 40 -11.73 34.12 -6.20
CA ILE A 40 -10.91 33.10 -6.87
C ILE A 40 -11.42 31.68 -6.50
N ALA A 41 -11.73 31.42 -5.23
CA ALA A 41 -12.25 30.12 -4.80
C ALA A 41 -13.62 29.80 -5.40
N TYR A 42 -14.52 30.79 -5.47
CA TYR A 42 -15.88 30.66 -6.01
C TYR A 42 -15.88 30.42 -7.53
N SER A 43 -14.97 31.05 -8.26
CA SER A 43 -14.88 30.92 -9.71
C SER A 43 -14.49 29.46 -10.17
N GLY A 44 -14.03 28.65 -9.28
CA GLY A 44 -13.56 27.30 -9.62
C GLY A 44 -12.23 27.26 -10.40
N ALA A 45 -11.56 28.39 -10.59
CA ALA A 45 -10.27 28.52 -11.28
C ALA A 45 -9.11 27.91 -10.44
N THR A 46 -9.28 26.67 -9.97
CA THR A 46 -8.34 25.98 -9.08
C THR A 46 -7.09 25.47 -9.79
N GLU A 47 -7.07 25.49 -11.13
CA GLU A 47 -5.96 25.00 -11.95
C GLU A 47 -4.99 26.12 -12.35
N SER A 48 -5.35 27.40 -12.17
CA SER A 48 -4.46 28.52 -12.44
C SER A 48 -3.41 28.68 -11.33
N GLU A 49 -2.14 28.42 -11.68
CA GLU A 49 -1.01 28.63 -10.77
C GLU A 49 -0.87 30.08 -10.33
N ILE A 50 -1.19 31.02 -11.21
CA ILE A 50 -1.17 32.47 -10.93
C ILE A 50 -2.16 32.82 -9.84
N LEU A 51 -3.43 32.42 -10.01
CA LEU A 51 -4.48 32.69 -9.03
C LEU A 51 -4.25 31.98 -7.70
N ALA A 52 -3.70 30.77 -7.74
CA ALA A 52 -3.30 30.05 -6.53
C ALA A 52 -2.14 30.77 -5.79
N GLY A 53 -1.19 31.33 -6.53
CA GLY A 53 -0.10 32.15 -6.00
C GLY A 53 -0.61 33.41 -5.30
N ILE A 54 -1.49 34.19 -5.96
CA ILE A 54 -2.13 35.40 -5.40
C ILE A 54 -2.88 35.09 -4.10
N GLN A 55 -3.68 34.02 -4.08
CA GLN A 55 -4.36 33.56 -2.85
C GLN A 55 -3.37 33.23 -1.73
N GLY A 56 -2.26 32.55 -2.07
CA GLY A 56 -1.22 32.20 -1.11
C GLY A 56 -0.60 33.45 -0.48
N ALA A 57 -0.16 34.39 -1.31
CA ALA A 57 0.47 35.64 -0.90
C ALA A 57 -0.45 36.52 -0.02
N LEU A 58 -1.72 36.60 -0.38
CA LEU A 58 -2.71 37.35 0.40
C LEU A 58 -2.98 36.71 1.77
N ILE A 59 -3.07 35.39 1.84
CA ILE A 59 -3.25 34.64 3.09
C ILE A 59 -2.04 34.83 4.01
N GLU A 60 -0.84 34.76 3.46
CA GLU A 60 0.40 34.95 4.20
C GLU A 60 0.52 36.36 4.75
N LYS A 61 0.30 37.36 3.88
CA LYS A 61 0.38 38.79 4.23
C LYS A 61 -0.56 39.19 5.37
N HIS A 62 -1.76 38.62 5.40
CA HIS A 62 -2.81 38.91 6.39
C HIS A 62 -3.00 37.78 7.40
N SER A 63 -1.97 36.99 7.66
CA SER A 63 -2.01 35.84 8.57
C SER A 63 -2.29 36.19 10.03
N ASP A 64 -2.20 37.49 10.40
CA ASP A 64 -2.62 38.03 11.70
C ASP A 64 -4.15 38.04 11.88
N LYS A 65 -4.92 37.97 10.79
CA LYS A 65 -6.38 37.97 10.84
C LYS A 65 -6.92 36.56 11.07
N PRO A 66 -7.76 36.33 12.12
CA PRO A 66 -8.26 35.00 12.47
C PRO A 66 -8.93 34.24 11.32
N ILE A 67 -9.73 34.98 10.49
CA ILE A 67 -10.43 34.38 9.35
C ILE A 67 -9.45 33.87 8.27
N LEU A 68 -8.41 34.64 7.95
CA LEU A 68 -7.42 34.24 6.94
C LEU A 68 -6.51 33.16 7.44
N LYS A 69 -6.16 33.13 8.72
CA LYS A 69 -5.47 32.03 9.38
C LYS A 69 -6.28 30.73 9.32
N SER A 70 -7.61 30.82 9.53
CA SER A 70 -8.51 29.66 9.41
C SER A 70 -8.56 29.13 7.98
N ILE A 71 -8.64 30.00 6.98
CA ILE A 71 -8.63 29.63 5.54
C ILE A 71 -7.30 28.94 5.19
N ALA A 72 -6.17 29.46 5.64
CA ALA A 72 -4.85 28.84 5.44
C ALA A 72 -4.80 27.43 6.02
N GLY A 73 -5.26 27.25 7.26
CA GLY A 73 -5.31 25.94 7.93
C GLY A 73 -6.20 24.92 7.20
N ASN A 74 -7.36 25.35 6.72
CA ASN A 74 -8.26 24.48 5.95
C ASN A 74 -7.67 24.10 4.59
N ARG A 75 -7.02 25.02 3.89
CA ARG A 75 -6.33 24.72 2.62
C ARG A 75 -5.22 23.69 2.82
N ALA A 76 -4.41 23.85 3.86
CA ALA A 76 -3.35 22.88 4.18
C ALA A 76 -3.91 21.48 4.43
N LYS A 77 -4.99 21.36 5.20
CA LYS A 77 -5.68 20.08 5.44
C LYS A 77 -6.22 19.46 4.15
N LEU A 78 -6.88 20.26 3.30
CA LEU A 78 -7.39 19.78 2.02
C LEU A 78 -6.28 19.35 1.06
N ALA A 79 -5.15 20.07 1.03
CA ALA A 79 -3.99 19.70 0.23
C ALA A 79 -3.39 18.35 0.69
N GLN A 80 -3.26 18.14 2.00
CA GLN A 80 -2.79 16.87 2.57
C GLN A 80 -3.74 15.72 2.21
N GLU A 81 -5.06 15.94 2.33
CA GLU A 81 -6.04 14.91 2.01
C GLU A 81 -6.03 14.57 0.50
N ARG A 82 -5.94 15.58 -0.37
CA ARG A 82 -5.79 15.35 -1.83
C ARG A 82 -4.53 14.57 -2.15
N ALA A 83 -3.40 14.91 -1.53
CA ALA A 83 -2.15 14.17 -1.71
C ALA A 83 -2.26 12.72 -1.23
N ARG A 84 -2.93 12.49 -0.08
CA ARG A 84 -3.22 11.15 0.45
C ARG A 84 -4.06 10.33 -0.53
N LEU A 85 -5.17 10.92 -1.03
CA LEU A 85 -6.06 10.26 -1.98
C LEU A 85 -5.37 9.97 -3.33
N ALA A 86 -4.54 10.90 -3.81
CA ALA A 86 -3.78 10.71 -5.04
C ALA A 86 -2.77 9.56 -4.90
N LYS A 87 -2.09 9.47 -3.75
CA LYS A 87 -1.20 8.35 -3.43
C LYS A 87 -1.96 7.02 -3.39
N GLN A 88 -3.13 7.00 -2.73
CA GLN A 88 -3.97 5.80 -2.64
C GLN A 88 -4.41 5.34 -4.04
N ARG A 89 -4.91 6.23 -4.89
CA ARG A 89 -5.30 5.89 -6.27
C ARG A 89 -4.16 5.30 -7.10
N LYS A 90 -2.93 5.81 -6.94
CA LYS A 90 -1.74 5.24 -7.61
C LYS A 90 -1.44 3.83 -7.12
N MET A 91 -1.56 3.59 -5.82
CA MET A 91 -1.37 2.26 -5.23
C MET A 91 -2.42 1.27 -5.72
N ASP A 92 -3.70 1.67 -5.75
CA ASP A 92 -4.81 0.82 -6.22
C ASP A 92 -4.65 0.47 -7.71
N ALA A 93 -4.27 1.44 -8.54
CA ALA A 93 -4.00 1.21 -9.96
C ALA A 93 -2.80 0.29 -10.19
N HIS A 94 -1.72 0.43 -9.40
CA HIS A 94 -0.57 -0.46 -9.47
C HIS A 94 -0.93 -1.89 -9.05
N PHE A 95 -1.68 -2.03 -7.96
CA PHE A 95 -2.21 -3.32 -7.51
C PHE A 95 -3.07 -4.00 -8.58
N GLY A 96 -3.98 -3.26 -9.23
CA GLY A 96 -4.80 -3.78 -10.34
C GLY A 96 -3.95 -4.34 -11.46
N LYS A 97 -2.93 -3.61 -11.92
CA LYS A 97 -1.99 -4.08 -12.95
C LYS A 97 -1.22 -5.34 -12.53
N GLN A 98 -0.76 -5.41 -11.29
CA GLN A 98 -0.10 -6.60 -10.77
C GLN A 98 -1.02 -7.82 -10.75
N MET A 99 -2.29 -7.64 -10.37
CA MET A 99 -3.28 -8.72 -10.38
C MET A 99 -3.56 -9.23 -11.79
N GLU A 100 -3.70 -8.33 -12.78
CA GLU A 100 -3.89 -8.70 -14.20
C GLU A 100 -2.68 -9.46 -14.74
N SER A 101 -1.47 -8.92 -14.57
CA SER A 101 -0.23 -9.57 -15.01
C SER A 101 -0.02 -10.92 -14.33
N GLY A 102 -0.23 -10.98 -13.01
CA GLY A 102 -0.10 -12.21 -12.24
C GLY A 102 -1.10 -13.29 -12.66
N ALA A 103 -2.34 -12.91 -13.04
CA ALA A 103 -3.33 -13.83 -13.56
C ALA A 103 -2.89 -14.46 -14.89
N VAL A 104 -2.29 -13.66 -15.78
CA VAL A 104 -1.74 -14.15 -17.06
C VAL A 104 -0.61 -15.14 -16.78
N ILE A 105 0.35 -14.77 -15.93
CA ILE A 105 1.48 -15.63 -15.55
C ILE A 105 0.98 -16.95 -14.97
N TYR A 106 0.03 -16.90 -14.04
CA TYR A 106 -0.52 -18.08 -13.41
C TYR A 106 -1.12 -19.04 -14.42
N LYS A 107 -1.93 -18.53 -15.35
CA LYS A 107 -2.58 -19.31 -16.41
C LYS A 107 -1.59 -19.89 -17.42
N GLN A 108 -0.45 -19.27 -17.63
CA GLN A 108 0.55 -19.75 -18.58
C GLN A 108 1.49 -20.80 -17.97
N LEU A 109 1.79 -20.70 -16.68
CA LEU A 109 2.86 -21.51 -16.08
C LEU A 109 2.41 -22.26 -14.83
N CYS A 110 1.85 -21.58 -13.84
CA CYS A 110 1.68 -22.13 -12.49
C CYS A 110 0.53 -23.14 -12.40
N PHE A 111 -0.53 -22.96 -13.21
CA PHE A 111 -1.74 -23.79 -13.21
C PHE A 111 -1.44 -25.26 -13.48
N ALA A 112 -0.37 -25.56 -14.23
CA ALA A 112 -0.02 -26.93 -14.59
C ALA A 112 0.15 -27.84 -13.36
N CYS A 113 0.82 -27.32 -12.34
CA CYS A 113 1.03 -28.05 -11.07
C CYS A 113 0.02 -27.63 -9.99
N HIS A 114 -0.34 -26.35 -9.92
CA HIS A 114 -1.19 -25.80 -8.85
C HIS A 114 -2.70 -25.85 -9.15
N GLY A 115 -3.10 -26.23 -10.37
CA GLY A 115 -4.50 -26.29 -10.80
C GLY A 115 -5.12 -24.90 -11.03
N ASN A 116 -6.23 -24.87 -11.75
CA ASN A 116 -6.93 -23.60 -12.05
C ASN A 116 -7.54 -22.93 -10.80
N ASP A 117 -7.84 -23.71 -9.77
CA ASP A 117 -8.42 -23.26 -8.50
C ASP A 117 -7.37 -23.15 -7.37
N GLY A 118 -6.11 -23.35 -7.69
CA GLY A 118 -4.99 -23.29 -6.75
C GLY A 118 -4.92 -24.48 -5.78
N LYS A 119 -5.73 -25.53 -5.95
CA LYS A 119 -5.75 -26.67 -5.00
C LYS A 119 -4.77 -27.79 -5.33
N GLY A 120 -4.02 -27.63 -6.39
CA GLY A 120 -3.11 -28.64 -6.92
C GLY A 120 -3.77 -29.49 -8.01
N THR A 121 -3.03 -29.76 -9.08
CA THR A 121 -3.49 -30.61 -10.18
C THR A 121 -3.46 -32.08 -9.72
N PRO A 122 -4.58 -32.82 -9.81
CA PRO A 122 -4.63 -34.22 -9.41
C PRO A 122 -3.65 -35.07 -10.23
N MET A 123 -2.96 -35.99 -9.56
CA MET A 123 -2.07 -36.93 -10.23
C MET A 123 -2.86 -38.08 -10.82
N VAL A 124 -2.65 -38.33 -12.10
CA VAL A 124 -3.32 -39.45 -12.81
C VAL A 124 -2.90 -40.79 -12.20
N GLY A 125 -3.88 -41.63 -11.89
CA GLY A 125 -3.64 -42.95 -11.30
C GLY A 125 -3.35 -42.98 -9.79
N GLN A 126 -3.35 -41.81 -9.13
CA GLN A 126 -3.13 -41.75 -7.67
C GLN A 126 -4.21 -40.86 -7.00
N PRO A 127 -5.38 -41.44 -6.65
CA PRO A 127 -6.47 -40.70 -6.01
C PRO A 127 -6.01 -39.99 -4.73
N GLY A 128 -6.36 -38.69 -4.59
CA GLY A 128 -6.02 -37.88 -3.43
C GLY A 128 -4.61 -37.28 -3.43
N VAL A 129 -3.77 -37.61 -4.43
CA VAL A 129 -2.45 -37.00 -4.62
C VAL A 129 -2.55 -35.85 -5.64
N THR A 130 -1.94 -34.71 -5.30
CA THR A 130 -1.81 -33.56 -6.18
C THR A 130 -0.35 -33.29 -6.52
N LEU A 131 -0.09 -32.72 -7.70
CA LEU A 131 1.28 -32.41 -8.14
C LEU A 131 1.96 -31.35 -7.26
N ALA A 132 1.20 -30.42 -6.69
CA ALA A 132 1.69 -29.35 -5.84
C ALA A 132 0.74 -29.11 -4.65
N PRO A 133 1.24 -28.51 -3.55
CA PRO A 133 0.41 -28.18 -2.40
C PRO A 133 -0.65 -27.11 -2.74
N PRO A 134 -1.75 -27.06 -2.00
CA PRO A 134 -2.79 -26.05 -2.19
C PRO A 134 -2.29 -24.66 -1.82
N LEU A 135 -2.64 -23.67 -2.63
CA LEU A 135 -2.39 -22.25 -2.41
C LEU A 135 -3.46 -21.56 -1.55
N PRO A 136 -4.76 -21.94 -1.62
CA PRO A 136 -5.81 -21.38 -0.78
C PRO A 136 -5.49 -21.53 0.71
N LYS A 137 -5.51 -20.41 1.43
CA LYS A 137 -5.25 -20.33 2.88
C LYS A 137 -3.89 -20.92 3.32
N SER A 138 -2.97 -21.13 2.39
CA SER A 138 -1.65 -21.65 2.69
C SER A 138 -0.86 -20.69 3.59
N PRO A 139 -0.30 -21.16 4.72
CA PRO A 139 0.54 -20.30 5.57
C PRO A 139 1.77 -19.77 4.82
N ARG A 140 2.31 -20.51 3.86
CA ARG A 140 3.46 -20.11 3.02
C ARG A 140 3.10 -19.00 2.04
N VAL A 141 1.84 -18.97 1.58
CA VAL A 141 1.34 -17.92 0.70
C VAL A 141 0.95 -16.67 1.49
N LEU A 142 0.22 -16.84 2.61
CA LEU A 142 -0.34 -15.73 3.39
C LEU A 142 0.56 -15.24 4.52
N GLY A 143 1.55 -16.02 4.90
CA GLY A 143 2.53 -15.66 5.91
C GLY A 143 3.52 -14.61 5.42
N SER A 144 4.81 -14.87 5.63
CA SER A 144 5.86 -13.98 5.17
C SER A 144 5.92 -13.88 3.64
N GLY A 145 5.88 -12.64 3.13
CA GLY A 145 6.11 -12.39 1.72
C GLY A 145 7.51 -12.82 1.25
N GLY A 146 8.48 -12.79 2.14
CA GLY A 146 9.85 -13.18 1.84
C GLY A 146 9.99 -14.67 1.54
N SER A 147 9.37 -15.55 2.33
CA SER A 147 9.37 -16.99 2.09
C SER A 147 8.71 -17.34 0.76
N LEU A 148 7.58 -16.69 0.41
CA LEU A 148 6.92 -16.86 -0.88
C LEU A 148 7.83 -16.43 -2.03
N VAL A 149 8.43 -15.24 -1.94
CA VAL A 149 9.31 -14.72 -2.99
C VAL A 149 10.55 -15.60 -3.15
N ARG A 150 11.18 -16.06 -2.06
CA ARG A 150 12.32 -17.01 -2.11
C ARG A 150 11.93 -18.32 -2.79
N THR A 151 10.75 -18.86 -2.47
CA THR A 151 10.21 -20.06 -3.13
C THR A 151 10.07 -19.86 -4.64
N ILE A 152 9.53 -18.73 -5.09
CA ILE A 152 9.38 -18.47 -6.51
C ILE A 152 10.73 -18.23 -7.20
N LEU A 153 11.66 -17.53 -6.55
CA LEU A 153 12.98 -17.24 -7.10
C LEU A 153 13.84 -18.48 -7.28
N HIS A 154 13.90 -19.36 -6.26
CA HIS A 154 14.90 -20.43 -6.18
C HIS A 154 14.28 -21.83 -6.20
N GLY A 155 12.95 -21.94 -6.20
CA GLY A 155 12.27 -23.22 -6.10
C GLY A 155 12.10 -23.70 -4.65
N LEU A 156 11.42 -24.84 -4.50
CA LEU A 156 11.12 -25.47 -3.23
C LEU A 156 11.20 -27.00 -3.39
N GLN A 157 11.82 -27.68 -2.44
CA GLN A 157 12.01 -29.13 -2.44
C GLN A 157 11.75 -29.73 -1.05
N GLY A 158 11.61 -31.05 -1.02
CA GLY A 158 11.42 -31.82 0.20
C GLY A 158 9.95 -31.90 0.63
N PRO A 159 9.72 -32.53 1.79
CA PRO A 159 8.38 -32.64 2.35
C PRO A 159 7.87 -31.26 2.79
N LEU A 160 6.57 -31.04 2.62
CA LEU A 160 5.86 -29.83 3.07
C LEU A 160 4.74 -30.27 4.01
N ASP A 161 4.72 -29.79 5.25
CA ASP A 161 3.81 -30.27 6.30
C ASP A 161 3.84 -31.82 6.43
N GLY A 162 5.03 -32.41 6.30
CA GLY A 162 5.23 -33.88 6.34
C GLY A 162 4.71 -34.63 5.12
N LYS A 163 4.29 -33.95 4.04
CA LYS A 163 3.81 -34.55 2.79
C LYS A 163 4.81 -34.38 1.67
N ILE A 164 4.97 -35.41 0.85
CA ILE A 164 5.78 -35.35 -0.37
C ILE A 164 4.84 -35.10 -1.56
N TYR A 165 5.16 -34.09 -2.34
CA TYR A 165 4.46 -33.77 -3.59
C TYR A 165 5.30 -34.23 -4.78
N PRO A 166 4.69 -34.89 -5.79
CA PRO A 166 5.42 -35.39 -6.97
C PRO A 166 6.01 -34.29 -7.83
N GLY A 167 5.37 -33.11 -7.84
CA GLY A 167 5.86 -31.93 -8.57
C GLY A 167 6.88 -31.16 -7.75
N GLN A 168 8.01 -30.86 -8.37
CA GLN A 168 9.00 -29.96 -7.79
C GLN A 168 8.72 -28.52 -8.19
N MET A 169 8.72 -27.58 -7.25
CA MET A 169 8.66 -26.17 -7.58
C MET A 169 9.99 -25.71 -8.15
N LEU A 170 9.98 -25.41 -9.45
CA LEU A 170 11.18 -24.99 -10.18
C LEU A 170 11.54 -23.52 -9.88
N PRO A 171 12.85 -23.16 -9.96
CA PRO A 171 13.27 -21.79 -9.79
C PRO A 171 12.83 -20.94 -10.98
N LEU A 172 12.25 -19.78 -10.69
CA LEU A 172 11.79 -18.80 -11.68
C LEU A 172 12.60 -17.49 -11.60
N GLY A 173 13.76 -17.52 -10.97
CA GLY A 173 14.63 -16.37 -10.72
C GLY A 173 15.20 -15.70 -11.98
N ALA A 174 15.10 -16.35 -13.15
CA ALA A 174 15.47 -15.72 -14.43
C ALA A 174 14.50 -14.60 -14.87
N ASN A 175 13.29 -14.55 -14.30
CA ASN A 175 12.34 -13.46 -14.55
C ASN A 175 12.71 -12.23 -13.73
N ASP A 176 12.30 -11.05 -14.21
CA ASP A 176 12.54 -9.79 -13.52
C ASP A 176 11.69 -9.64 -12.24
N ASP A 177 12.05 -8.65 -11.44
CA ASP A 177 11.43 -8.42 -10.14
C ASP A 177 9.97 -7.98 -10.25
N GLU A 178 9.56 -7.32 -11.34
CA GLU A 178 8.18 -6.93 -11.61
C GLU A 178 7.31 -8.17 -11.86
N TRP A 179 7.81 -9.11 -12.66
CA TRP A 179 7.17 -10.39 -12.94
C TRP A 179 6.97 -11.22 -11.66
N ILE A 180 8.02 -11.33 -10.83
CA ILE A 180 7.97 -12.04 -9.54
C ILE A 180 6.98 -11.35 -8.58
N ALA A 181 6.98 -10.01 -8.54
CA ALA A 181 6.05 -9.24 -7.71
C ALA A 181 4.59 -9.46 -8.14
N ALA A 182 4.33 -9.48 -9.45
CA ALA A 182 3.00 -9.68 -10.01
C ALA A 182 2.44 -11.07 -9.67
N ILE A 183 3.18 -12.15 -9.90
CA ILE A 183 2.72 -13.50 -9.56
C ILE A 183 2.57 -13.70 -8.05
N SER A 184 3.49 -13.15 -7.24
CA SER A 184 3.40 -13.20 -5.78
C SER A 184 2.15 -12.49 -5.27
N THR A 185 1.86 -11.29 -5.80
CA THR A 185 0.66 -10.51 -5.47
C THR A 185 -0.60 -11.27 -5.86
N TYR A 186 -0.63 -11.86 -7.07
CA TYR A 186 -1.76 -12.63 -7.57
C TYR A 186 -2.09 -13.82 -6.66
N VAL A 187 -1.13 -14.69 -6.35
CA VAL A 187 -1.40 -15.88 -5.53
C VAL A 187 -1.80 -15.53 -4.09
N ARG A 188 -1.31 -14.41 -3.57
CA ARG A 188 -1.70 -13.89 -2.24
C ARG A 188 -3.11 -13.32 -2.18
N ASN A 189 -3.70 -12.95 -3.33
CA ASN A 189 -5.01 -12.28 -3.39
C ASN A 189 -6.04 -13.02 -4.24
N SER A 190 -5.70 -14.22 -4.73
CA SER A 190 -6.60 -15.11 -5.49
C SER A 190 -6.98 -16.33 -4.65
N PHE A 191 -7.88 -17.16 -5.17
CA PHE A 191 -8.29 -18.43 -4.52
C PHE A 191 -8.91 -18.25 -3.13
N GLY A 192 -9.53 -17.09 -2.86
CA GLY A 192 -10.06 -16.73 -1.56
C GLY A 192 -9.03 -16.23 -0.55
N ASN A 193 -7.79 -16.07 -0.96
CA ASN A 193 -6.73 -15.44 -0.20
C ASN A 193 -6.92 -13.91 -0.12
N LYS A 194 -6.46 -13.28 0.98
CA LYS A 194 -6.47 -11.83 1.21
C LYS A 194 -5.15 -11.41 1.83
N GLY A 195 -4.07 -11.53 1.04
CA GLY A 195 -2.73 -11.08 1.43
C GLY A 195 -2.44 -9.66 0.97
N GLY A 196 -1.40 -9.04 1.51
CA GLY A 196 -0.92 -7.76 0.99
C GLY A 196 -0.17 -7.92 -0.35
N PRO A 197 -0.06 -6.86 -1.16
CA PRO A 197 0.74 -6.86 -2.36
C PRO A 197 2.23 -7.07 -2.06
N ILE A 198 2.94 -7.63 -3.02
CA ILE A 198 4.40 -7.71 -3.03
C ILE A 198 4.91 -6.65 -4.02
N THR A 199 5.81 -5.77 -3.57
CA THR A 199 6.37 -4.75 -4.46
C THR A 199 7.63 -5.24 -5.15
N LYS A 200 7.97 -4.60 -6.27
CA LYS A 200 9.23 -4.85 -6.99
C LYS A 200 10.45 -4.66 -6.09
N GLU A 201 10.46 -3.58 -5.31
CA GLU A 201 11.55 -3.25 -4.40
C GLU A 201 11.73 -4.31 -3.31
N PHE A 202 10.62 -4.88 -2.82
CA PHE A 202 10.66 -6.00 -1.89
C PHE A 202 11.31 -7.23 -2.53
N VAL A 203 10.93 -7.57 -3.77
CA VAL A 203 11.55 -8.69 -4.52
C VAL A 203 13.04 -8.43 -4.73
N THR A 204 13.42 -7.20 -5.15
CA THR A 204 14.83 -6.81 -5.31
C THR A 204 15.63 -7.02 -4.02
N GLY A 205 15.06 -6.66 -2.87
CA GLY A 205 15.68 -6.87 -1.56
C GLY A 205 15.90 -8.35 -1.23
N ILE A 206 14.87 -9.19 -1.46
CA ILE A 206 14.94 -10.64 -1.25
C ILE A 206 15.96 -11.28 -2.19
N ARG A 207 15.96 -10.92 -3.48
CA ARG A 207 16.92 -11.46 -4.46
C ARG A 207 18.36 -11.15 -4.05
N LYS A 208 18.66 -9.92 -3.65
CA LYS A 208 19.99 -9.54 -3.14
C LYS A 208 20.37 -10.30 -1.87
N GLY A 209 19.42 -10.47 -0.96
CA GLY A 209 19.64 -11.18 0.31
C GLY A 209 19.76 -12.71 0.16
N SER A 210 19.25 -13.27 -0.94
CA SER A 210 19.37 -14.72 -1.23
C SER A 210 20.69 -15.08 -1.91
N GLY A 211 21.44 -14.10 -2.40
CA GLY A 211 22.73 -14.29 -3.07
C GLY A 211 22.63 -15.20 -4.30
N ASP A 212 23.72 -15.92 -4.59
CA ASP A 212 23.84 -16.84 -5.73
C ASP A 212 23.36 -18.25 -5.36
N ARG A 213 22.26 -18.36 -4.62
CA ARG A 213 21.71 -19.67 -4.23
C ARG A 213 21.28 -20.46 -5.46
N LEU A 214 21.90 -21.62 -5.66
CA LEU A 214 21.61 -22.53 -6.76
C LEU A 214 20.61 -23.63 -6.41
N LEU A 215 20.49 -23.98 -5.13
CA LEU A 215 19.61 -25.06 -4.68
C LEU A 215 18.23 -24.53 -4.28
N PRO A 216 17.16 -25.28 -4.56
CA PRO A 216 15.84 -24.98 -4.03
C PRO A 216 15.85 -24.90 -2.50
N TRP A 217 14.93 -24.11 -1.95
CA TRP A 217 14.73 -24.04 -0.51
C TRP A 217 14.06 -25.32 0.01
N THR A 218 14.30 -25.63 1.27
CA THR A 218 13.47 -26.55 2.04
C THR A 218 12.51 -25.80 2.94
N GLU A 219 11.50 -26.48 3.48
CA GLU A 219 10.56 -25.89 4.44
C GLU A 219 11.29 -25.38 5.69
N ASP A 220 12.16 -26.22 6.26
CA ASP A 220 12.91 -25.92 7.48
C ASP A 220 13.78 -24.66 7.31
N GLU A 221 14.50 -24.54 6.19
CA GLU A 221 15.33 -23.36 5.90
C GLU A 221 14.49 -22.08 5.82
N LEU A 222 13.29 -22.13 5.20
CA LEU A 222 12.41 -20.97 5.10
C LEU A 222 11.79 -20.61 6.45
N GLU A 223 11.48 -21.59 7.29
CA GLU A 223 10.97 -21.37 8.66
C GLU A 223 12.03 -20.79 9.59
N GLU A 224 13.28 -21.19 9.43
CA GLU A 224 14.40 -20.64 10.21
C GLU A 224 14.61 -19.15 9.88
N LEU A 225 14.56 -18.79 8.60
CA LEU A 225 14.72 -17.40 8.16
C LEU A 225 13.53 -16.50 8.55
N GLU A 226 12.33 -17.02 8.43
CA GLU A 226 11.10 -16.26 8.62
C GLU A 226 10.05 -17.15 9.31
N PRO A 227 10.18 -17.33 10.63
CA PRO A 227 9.28 -18.20 11.38
C PRO A 227 7.82 -17.69 11.25
N PRO A 228 6.83 -18.60 11.16
CA PRO A 228 5.42 -18.25 11.01
C PRO A 228 4.97 -17.30 12.13
N LEU A 229 4.19 -16.30 11.79
CA LEU A 229 3.68 -15.29 12.73
C LEU A 229 2.98 -15.91 13.96
N ILE A 230 2.41 -17.11 13.80
CA ILE A 230 1.75 -17.86 14.88
C ILE A 230 2.76 -18.47 15.86
N ALA A 231 3.89 -18.97 15.37
CA ALA A 231 4.98 -19.51 16.23
C ALA A 231 5.61 -18.41 17.08
N ASN A 232 5.79 -17.22 16.53
CA ASN A 232 6.28 -16.05 17.28
C ASN A 232 5.35 -15.64 18.42
N ARG A 233 4.02 -15.82 18.29
CA ARG A 233 3.07 -15.51 19.36
C ARG A 233 3.21 -16.46 20.56
N LYS A 234 3.55 -17.74 20.34
CA LYS A 234 3.85 -18.70 21.41
C LYS A 234 5.21 -18.47 22.06
N LYS A 235 6.24 -18.19 21.26
CA LYS A 235 7.60 -17.90 21.74
C LYS A 235 7.64 -16.60 22.56
N TRP A 236 6.89 -15.58 22.15
CA TRP A 236 6.72 -14.34 22.91
C TRP A 236 6.08 -14.57 24.31
N LYS A 237 5.04 -15.42 24.42
CA LYS A 237 4.45 -15.74 25.73
C LYS A 237 5.37 -16.54 26.65
N LEU A 238 6.21 -17.41 26.09
CA LEU A 238 7.18 -18.19 26.85
C LEU A 238 8.37 -17.35 27.35
N THR A 239 8.82 -16.35 26.59
CA THR A 239 9.90 -15.44 27.01
C THR A 239 9.42 -14.36 27.97
N ALA A 240 8.16 -13.95 27.91
CA ALA A 240 7.56 -12.98 28.83
C ALA A 240 7.30 -13.55 30.24
N SER A 241 7.31 -14.87 30.42
CA SER A 241 7.13 -15.53 31.72
C SER A 241 8.44 -15.78 32.48
N HIS A 242 9.62 -15.47 31.92
CA HIS A 242 10.92 -15.75 32.52
C HIS A 242 11.89 -14.56 32.52
N GLY A 243 11.40 -13.34 32.62
CA GLY A 243 12.29 -12.21 32.72
C GLY A 243 11.57 -10.91 33.05
N SER A 244 11.50 -10.58 34.31
CA SER A 244 11.23 -9.21 34.77
C SER A 244 12.50 -8.39 34.61
N GLU A 245 12.82 -7.93 33.39
CA GLU A 245 13.77 -6.84 33.17
C GLU A 245 13.39 -6.04 31.91
N LYS A 246 13.16 -4.78 32.19
CA LYS A 246 12.94 -3.60 31.37
C LYS A 246 13.38 -3.69 29.90
N LEU A 247 12.43 -3.81 28.98
CA LEU A 247 12.55 -3.27 27.63
C LEU A 247 11.34 -2.37 27.37
N GLY A 248 11.63 -1.08 27.12
CA GLY A 248 10.63 -0.03 26.98
C GLY A 248 9.67 -0.30 25.83
N GLY A 249 8.40 -0.55 26.18
CA GLY A 249 7.30 -0.53 25.24
C GLY A 249 7.03 0.90 24.78
N CYS A 250 6.80 1.12 23.49
CA CYS A 250 6.29 2.38 22.97
C CYS A 250 4.90 2.65 23.55
N VAL A 251 4.86 3.42 24.62
CA VAL A 251 3.67 4.03 25.18
C VAL A 251 3.61 5.48 24.72
N ASP A 252 2.42 6.05 24.54
CA ASP A 252 2.26 7.47 24.33
C ASP A 252 2.67 8.26 25.58
N GLY A 253 2.79 9.57 25.46
CA GLY A 253 3.19 10.46 26.56
C GLY A 253 2.29 10.40 27.81
N ASN A 254 1.23 9.58 27.82
CA ASN A 254 0.29 9.35 28.92
C ASN A 254 0.27 7.88 29.40
N GLY A 255 1.20 7.02 28.96
CA GLY A 255 1.34 5.65 29.46
C GLY A 255 0.35 4.63 28.89
N LYS A 256 -0.41 4.94 27.83
CA LYS A 256 -1.36 4.02 27.19
C LYS A 256 -0.76 3.29 26.00
N SER A 257 -0.96 1.97 25.94
CA SER A 257 -0.61 1.15 24.78
C SER A 257 -1.43 1.54 23.55
N ARG A 258 -0.80 1.72 22.39
CA ARG A 258 -1.47 2.08 21.12
C ARG A 258 -2.35 0.98 20.50
N TYR A 259 -2.57 -0.13 21.19
CA TYR A 259 -3.29 -1.29 20.67
C TYR A 259 -4.51 -1.71 21.49
N ASP A 260 -5.02 -0.87 22.41
CA ASP A 260 -6.32 -1.07 23.06
C ASP A 260 -7.44 -0.54 22.17
N THR A 261 -7.87 -1.35 21.20
CA THR A 261 -9.15 -1.16 20.54
C THR A 261 -10.24 -1.71 21.45
N GLY A 262 -10.94 -0.80 22.11
CA GLY A 262 -12.11 -1.11 22.93
C GLY A 262 -13.16 -1.89 22.13
N THR A 263 -13.56 -3.00 22.69
CA THR A 263 -14.75 -3.75 22.31
C THR A 263 -15.98 -2.87 22.48
N SER A 264 -16.58 -2.40 21.40
CA SER A 264 -17.92 -1.84 21.41
C SER A 264 -18.93 -2.99 21.48
N GLN A 265 -19.55 -3.14 22.64
CA GLN A 265 -20.80 -3.91 22.79
C GLN A 265 -21.90 -3.22 21.96
N VAL A 266 -22.54 -3.98 21.10
CA VAL A 266 -23.80 -3.59 20.45
C VAL A 266 -24.93 -3.95 21.42
N PRO A 267 -25.79 -2.99 21.84
CA PRO A 267 -27.02 -3.35 22.57
C PRO A 267 -28.02 -3.98 21.61
N GLY A 268 -28.61 -5.07 22.03
CA GLY A 268 -29.63 -5.77 21.26
C GLY A 268 -30.94 -4.98 21.14
N MET A 269 -31.57 -5.17 20.00
CA MET A 269 -33.00 -5.35 19.77
C MET A 269 -33.17 -6.19 18.51
#